data_f004256a623ff6051f048c51e2e30b6e
#
_entry.id   f004256a623ff6051f048c51e2e30b6e
#
_cell.length_a   1.000
_cell.length_b   1.000
_cell.length_c   1.000
_cell.angle_alpha   90.00
_cell.angle_beta   90.00
_cell.angle_gamma   90.00
#
_symmetry.space_group_name_H-M   'P 1'
#
loop_
_entity.id
_entity.type
_entity.pdbx_description
1 polymer ?
#
loop_
_entity_poly.entity_id
_entity_poly.type
_entity_poly.pdbx_seq_one_letter_code
_entity_poly.pdbx_strand_id
1 'polypeptide(L)'
;MIKSQIVEEVAKKANTTKKSAREVIDLFLGEVKKALARGESKVVISGFGTFRTTMVKEKRVTVPGSNEMVKVKAHRAARFSPGKALKRAVK
;
A
#
# COMPACT_ATOMS: atom_id res chain seq x y z
N MET A 1 -4.46 -2.98 14.44
CA MET A 1 -2.98 -2.97 14.59
C MET A 1 -2.40 -1.86 13.75
N ILE A 2 -1.47 -1.11 14.30
CA ILE A 2 -0.80 -0.01 13.60
C ILE A 2 0.69 -0.31 13.42
N LYS A 3 1.37 0.49 12.60
CA LYS A 3 2.79 0.30 12.27
C LYS A 3 3.69 0.16 13.50
N SER A 4 3.50 0.98 14.53
CA SER A 4 4.29 0.90 15.74
C SER A 4 4.18 -0.44 16.47
N GLN A 5 3.02 -1.04 16.44
CA GLN A 5 2.79 -2.38 17.02
C GLN A 5 3.49 -3.46 16.21
N ILE A 6 3.47 -3.33 14.88
CA ILE A 6 4.18 -4.25 13.99
C ILE A 6 5.69 -4.15 14.22
N VAL A 7 6.22 -2.93 14.34
CA VAL A 7 7.65 -2.69 14.63
C VAL A 7 8.05 -3.38 15.94
N GLU A 8 7.24 -3.27 16.97
CA GLU A 8 7.49 -3.89 18.27
C GLU A 8 7.56 -5.42 18.15
N GLU A 9 6.59 -6.03 17.47
CA GLU A 9 6.56 -7.48 17.28
C GLU A 9 7.74 -7.97 16.44
N VAL A 10 8.08 -7.24 15.36
CA VAL A 10 9.23 -7.57 14.50
C VAL A 10 10.53 -7.46 15.28
N ALA A 11 10.69 -6.44 16.10
CA ALA A 11 11.88 -6.26 16.93
C ALA A 11 12.09 -7.43 17.89
N LYS A 12 11.03 -7.89 18.53
CA LYS A 12 11.07 -9.05 19.42
C LYS A 12 11.47 -10.32 18.68
N LYS A 13 10.80 -10.61 17.56
CA LYS A 13 11.02 -11.84 16.79
C LYS A 13 12.37 -11.87 16.08
N ALA A 14 12.84 -10.72 15.63
CA ALA A 14 14.15 -10.60 14.99
C ALA A 14 15.30 -10.41 15.98
N ASN A 15 14.98 -10.35 17.27
CA ASN A 15 15.95 -10.15 18.35
C ASN A 15 16.80 -8.90 18.10
N THR A 16 16.13 -7.80 17.82
CA THR A 16 16.77 -6.51 17.55
C THR A 16 16.05 -5.38 18.30
N THR A 17 16.57 -4.15 18.17
CA THR A 17 15.94 -3.00 18.81
C THR A 17 14.75 -2.51 18.00
N LYS A 18 13.82 -1.82 18.66
CA LYS A 18 12.70 -1.16 17.98
C LYS A 18 13.19 -0.15 16.95
N LYS A 19 14.27 0.56 17.25
CA LYS A 19 14.88 1.52 16.33
C LYS A 19 15.34 0.85 15.04
N SER A 20 16.10 -0.24 15.15
CA SER A 20 16.58 -0.99 13.98
C SER A 20 15.42 -1.59 13.17
N ALA A 21 14.43 -2.18 13.85
CA ALA A 21 13.26 -2.74 13.18
C ALA A 21 12.49 -1.66 12.42
N ARG A 22 12.30 -0.49 13.03
CA ARG A 22 11.61 0.64 12.39
C ARG A 22 12.36 1.10 11.15
N GLU A 23 13.67 1.23 11.21
CA GLU A 23 14.50 1.66 10.08
C GLU A 23 14.34 0.69 8.90
N VAL A 24 14.40 -0.61 9.15
CA VAL A 24 14.24 -1.62 8.08
C VAL A 24 12.84 -1.57 7.48
N ILE A 25 11.81 -1.49 8.31
CA ILE A 25 10.42 -1.41 7.85
C ILE A 25 10.20 -0.14 7.02
N ASP A 26 10.69 1.00 7.49
CA ASP A 26 10.56 2.27 6.77
C ASP A 26 11.30 2.24 5.44
N LEU A 27 12.49 1.65 5.40
CA LEU A 27 13.23 1.47 4.14
C LEU A 27 12.48 0.59 3.16
N PHE A 28 11.93 -0.52 3.63
CA PHE A 28 11.15 -1.44 2.79
C PHE A 28 9.93 -0.73 2.19
N LEU A 29 9.13 -0.07 3.02
CA LEU A 29 7.95 0.65 2.56
C LEU A 29 8.32 1.81 1.65
N GLY A 30 9.43 2.49 1.94
CA GLY A 30 9.97 3.56 1.10
C GLY A 30 10.38 3.08 -0.29
N GLU A 31 10.98 1.90 -0.38
CA GLU A 31 11.37 1.32 -1.67
C GLU A 31 10.16 0.92 -2.52
N VAL A 32 9.13 0.34 -1.90
CA VAL A 32 7.87 0.03 -2.59
C VAL A 32 7.23 1.32 -3.13
N LYS A 33 7.17 2.34 -2.30
CA LYS A 33 6.62 3.65 -2.67
C LYS A 33 7.38 4.29 -3.83
N LYS A 34 8.71 4.26 -3.78
CA LYS A 34 9.56 4.80 -4.85
C LYS A 34 9.38 4.05 -6.16
N ALA A 35 9.32 2.73 -6.11
CA ALA A 35 9.14 1.91 -7.31
C ALA A 35 7.83 2.26 -8.01
N LEU A 36 6.73 2.36 -7.26
CA LEU A 36 5.44 2.71 -7.82
C LEU A 36 5.41 4.17 -8.32
N ALA A 37 6.06 5.08 -7.60
CA ALA A 37 6.10 6.50 -7.97
C ALA A 37 6.87 6.74 -9.28
N ARG A 38 7.97 6.01 -9.53
CA ARG A 38 8.76 6.19 -10.76
C ARG A 38 8.19 5.49 -11.99
N GLY A 39 7.02 4.87 -11.87
CA GLY A 39 6.30 4.31 -13.01
C GLY A 39 6.28 2.80 -13.12
N GLU A 40 6.80 2.08 -12.15
CA GLU A 40 6.65 0.63 -12.12
C GLU A 40 5.16 0.28 -12.03
N SER A 41 4.69 -0.62 -12.90
CA SER A 41 3.27 -0.99 -12.91
C SER A 41 2.89 -1.85 -11.74
N LYS A 42 3.84 -2.62 -11.20
CA LYS A 42 3.60 -3.50 -10.05
C LYS A 42 4.88 -3.81 -9.29
N VAL A 43 4.73 -4.07 -8.00
CA VAL A 43 5.78 -4.59 -7.12
C VAL A 43 5.25 -5.87 -6.48
N VAL A 44 5.89 -6.99 -6.80
CA VAL A 44 5.47 -8.31 -6.31
C VAL A 44 6.24 -8.66 -5.05
N ILE A 45 5.51 -8.93 -3.97
CA ILE A 45 6.08 -9.46 -2.72
C ILE A 45 5.67 -10.91 -2.61
N SER A 46 6.61 -11.81 -2.91
CA SER A 46 6.35 -13.25 -2.89
C SER A 46 5.82 -13.71 -1.53
N GLY A 47 4.77 -14.51 -1.54
CA GLY A 47 4.14 -15.02 -0.32
C GLY A 47 3.21 -14.03 0.38
N PHE A 48 3.07 -12.81 -0.14
CA PHE A 48 2.23 -11.79 0.47
C PHE A 48 1.20 -11.22 -0.51
N GLY A 49 1.65 -10.57 -1.56
CA GLY A 49 0.76 -9.95 -2.54
C GLY A 49 1.49 -9.04 -3.49
N THR A 50 0.73 -8.29 -4.25
CA THR A 50 1.24 -7.40 -5.30
C THR A 50 0.70 -6.00 -5.10
N PHE A 51 1.58 -5.02 -5.01
CA PHE A 51 1.23 -3.61 -5.08
C PHE A 51 1.26 -3.20 -6.55
N ARG A 52 0.22 -2.52 -7.00
CA ARG A 52 0.11 -2.08 -8.40
C ARG A 52 -0.44 -0.68 -8.50
N THR A 53 -0.20 -0.07 -9.65
CA THR A 53 -0.83 1.20 -10.00
C THR A 53 -1.79 0.99 -11.16
N THR A 54 -2.93 1.67 -11.10
CA THR A 54 -3.92 1.66 -12.17
C THR A 54 -4.27 3.09 -12.53
N MET A 55 -4.61 3.31 -13.80
CA MET A 55 -5.12 4.61 -14.22
C MET A 55 -6.61 4.68 -13.93
N VAL A 56 -6.99 5.70 -13.18
CA VAL A 56 -8.40 6.02 -12.94
C VAL A 56 -8.78 7.08 -13.96
N LYS A 57 -9.79 6.78 -14.78
CA LYS A 57 -10.28 7.70 -15.80
C LYS A 57 -10.98 8.89 -15.15
N GLU A 58 -10.98 10.00 -15.87
CA GLU A 58 -11.73 11.18 -15.51
C GLU A 58 -13.22 10.83 -15.30
N LYS A 59 -13.77 11.30 -14.20
CA LYS A 59 -15.18 11.08 -13.84
C LYS A 59 -15.85 12.40 -13.52
N ARG A 60 -17.14 12.48 -13.81
CA ARG A 60 -18.01 13.53 -13.32
C ARG A 60 -18.88 12.93 -12.23
N VAL A 61 -18.80 13.49 -11.05
CA VAL A 61 -19.55 13.00 -9.88
C VAL A 61 -20.46 14.10 -9.37
N THR A 62 -21.73 13.76 -9.17
CA THR A 62 -22.69 14.69 -8.55
C THR A 62 -22.47 14.67 -7.04
N VAL A 63 -22.27 15.86 -6.45
CA VAL A 63 -22.12 15.96 -5.00
C VAL A 63 -23.48 15.75 -4.33
N PRO A 64 -23.60 14.83 -3.34
CA PRO A 64 -24.85 14.62 -2.61
C PRO A 64 -25.33 15.90 -1.94
N GLY A 65 -26.62 16.24 -2.15
CA GLY A 65 -27.23 17.44 -1.57
C GLY A 65 -27.00 18.73 -2.34
N SER A 66 -26.30 18.65 -3.47
CA SER A 66 -26.06 19.78 -4.36
C SER A 66 -26.25 19.30 -5.79
N ASN A 67 -26.71 20.18 -6.68
CA ASN A 67 -26.83 19.88 -8.09
C ASN A 67 -25.53 20.13 -8.86
N GLU A 68 -24.43 20.34 -8.14
CA GLU A 68 -23.14 20.59 -8.76
C GLU A 68 -22.46 19.29 -9.15
N MET A 69 -21.90 19.29 -10.36
CA MET A 69 -21.06 18.19 -10.84
C MET A 69 -19.59 18.53 -10.57
N VAL A 70 -18.89 17.64 -9.88
CA VAL A 70 -17.46 17.77 -9.65
C VAL A 70 -16.73 16.88 -10.65
N LYS A 71 -15.77 17.45 -11.34
CA LYS A 71 -14.92 16.75 -12.30
C LYS A 71 -13.69 16.20 -11.56
N VAL A 72 -13.57 14.87 -11.48
CA VAL A 72 -12.38 14.23 -10.95
C VAL A 72 -11.43 13.93 -12.09
N LYS A 73 -10.24 14.53 -12.07
CA LYS A 73 -9.23 14.33 -13.12
C LYS A 73 -8.72 12.89 -13.15
N ALA A 74 -8.32 12.45 -14.32
CA ALA A 74 -7.62 11.17 -14.47
C ALA A 74 -6.35 11.17 -13.61
N HIS A 75 -6.10 10.10 -12.90
CA HIS A 75 -4.94 9.97 -12.02
C HIS A 75 -4.54 8.52 -11.84
N ARG A 76 -3.31 8.30 -11.38
CA ARG A 76 -2.84 6.96 -11.00
C ARG A 76 -3.28 6.67 -9.57
N ALA A 77 -3.79 5.47 -9.36
CA ALA A 77 -4.18 5.01 -8.02
C ALA A 77 -3.37 3.79 -7.62
N ALA A 78 -2.95 3.74 -6.37
CA ALA A 78 -2.29 2.58 -5.81
C ALA A 78 -3.33 1.52 -5.42
N ARG A 79 -3.04 0.26 -5.76
CA ARG A 79 -3.90 -0.88 -5.43
C ARG A 79 -3.05 -2.00 -4.84
N PHE A 80 -3.66 -2.82 -4.02
CA PHE A 80 -3.04 -4.00 -3.46
C PHE A 80 -3.88 -5.22 -3.77
N SER A 81 -3.24 -6.27 -4.32
CA SER A 81 -3.88 -7.55 -4.58
C SER A 81 -3.24 -8.61 -3.68
N PRO A 82 -4.00 -9.18 -2.73
CA PRO A 82 -3.44 -10.20 -1.85
C PRO A 82 -3.09 -11.48 -2.62
N GLY A 83 -1.98 -12.09 -2.23
CA GLY A 83 -1.55 -13.36 -2.78
C GLY A 83 -2.29 -14.53 -2.12
N LYS A 84 -2.08 -15.73 -2.66
CA LYS A 84 -2.73 -16.96 -2.17
C LYS A 84 -2.45 -17.23 -0.69
N ALA A 85 -1.20 -17.05 -0.27
CA ALA A 85 -0.80 -17.29 1.13
C ALA A 85 -1.53 -16.35 2.08
N LEU A 86 -1.64 -15.07 1.74
CA LEU A 86 -2.34 -14.09 2.55
C LEU A 86 -3.85 -14.39 2.61
N LYS A 87 -4.45 -14.75 1.48
CA LYS A 87 -5.87 -15.15 1.43
C LYS A 87 -6.16 -16.35 2.32
N ARG A 88 -5.26 -17.34 2.33
CA ARG A 88 -5.39 -18.53 3.19
C ARG A 88 -5.28 -18.17 4.66
N ALA A 89 -4.38 -17.26 5.00
CA ALA A 89 -4.15 -16.87 6.39
C ALA A 89 -5.36 -16.19 7.04
N VAL A 90 -6.17 -15.49 6.25
CA VAL A 90 -7.34 -14.74 6.77
C VAL A 90 -8.68 -15.46 6.52
N LYS A 91 -8.63 -16.60 5.92
CA LYS A 91 -9.82 -17.39 5.57
C LYS A 91 -10.49 -18.02 6.79
#